data_30058a2fa26d6342034d43a9f9105bd2
#
_entry.id   30058a2fa26d6342034d43a9f9105bd2
#
_cell.length_a   1.000
_cell.length_b   1.000
_cell.length_c   1.000
_cell.angle_alpha   90.00
_cell.angle_beta   90.00
_cell.angle_gamma   90.00
#
_symmetry.space_group_name_H-M   'P 1'
#
loop_
_entity.id
_entity.type
_entity.pdbx_description
1 polymer ?
#
loop_
_entity_poly.entity_id
_entity_poly.type
_entity_poly.pdbx_seq_one_letter_code
_entity_poly.pdbx_strand_id
1 'polypeptide(L)'
;MILMLTILEIHSGGSMQNHGRGKFVVFFLMLATMTGLLFSQSDQKNDGEKNAISLTVEQAVSYANQNSKTLKSSAIDLEMKRRANSFKWNQLLPSVNISGTVSRSNEKVDTTAAMMQGIAGMMNLPAPAPAEITEADHWMAVGNIGISWNFSFALFDGMKLVKKQYEAGLITWDQTVRQNELQIRKLFYGLLLQQESLSLQNQSLENARLRMEQARVNYRNGLIPELTLLQAQVAYENARPTIMKQEQAMNQQLDLFGFMLGLPAGTKITLEGAINPSFVDLNPDKLISLYAQNHPDILSLQKNLEILNLNLSLQNMQAYTPALQLSWGFQPVVSDISSNWIDTYMDNGAFSATLAWNLTNLLPFSTNRQSAKDTKDNIRKLELSLETLIEKTELDIRTQVDALVQSQAAIEASAGNIQLAQRSYDMTLVAYRNGTVELLDVRDAENQLKQAKLGLANEKFNYLSGLLDLEYTLNTKLID
;
A
#
# COMPACT_ATOMS: atom_id res chain seq x y z
N MET A 1 3.12 -10.92 -35.53
CA MET A 1 3.58 -10.85 -36.92
C MET A 1 3.27 -12.11 -37.72
N ILE A 2 3.22 -13.28 -37.10
CA ILE A 2 2.90 -14.55 -37.78
C ILE A 2 1.39 -14.72 -37.99
N LEU A 3 0.52 -14.18 -37.15
CA LEU A 3 -0.95 -14.25 -37.33
C LEU A 3 -1.49 -13.29 -38.39
N MET A 4 -0.76 -12.26 -38.78
CA MET A 4 -1.17 -11.28 -39.80
C MET A 4 -0.91 -11.76 -41.23
N LEU A 5 0.03 -12.69 -41.41
CA LEU A 5 0.36 -13.25 -42.74
C LEU A 5 -0.60 -14.37 -43.19
N THR A 6 -1.30 -15.01 -42.27
CA THR A 6 -2.22 -16.13 -42.59
C THR A 6 -3.61 -15.64 -43.03
N ILE A 7 -3.97 -14.37 -42.77
CA ILE A 7 -5.28 -13.80 -43.15
C ILE A 7 -5.24 -13.21 -44.58
N LEU A 8 -4.05 -12.89 -45.11
CA LEU A 8 -3.89 -12.30 -46.45
C LEU A 8 -3.87 -13.31 -47.60
N GLU A 9 -3.70 -14.61 -47.33
CA GLU A 9 -3.67 -15.66 -48.37
C GLU A 9 -5.03 -16.26 -48.71
N ILE A 10 -6.12 -15.86 -48.05
CA ILE A 10 -7.47 -16.44 -48.29
C ILE A 10 -8.26 -15.68 -49.37
N HIS A 11 -7.73 -14.60 -49.94
CA HIS A 11 -8.50 -13.73 -50.87
C HIS A 11 -8.03 -13.76 -52.32
N SER A 12 -7.31 -14.79 -52.76
CA SER A 12 -7.01 -14.98 -54.18
C SER A 12 -7.44 -16.36 -54.68
N GLY A 13 -8.62 -16.43 -55.26
CA GLY A 13 -8.98 -17.36 -56.33
C GLY A 13 -9.42 -18.76 -55.94
N GLY A 14 -10.65 -19.09 -56.24
CA GLY A 14 -11.05 -20.48 -56.44
C GLY A 14 -12.46 -20.83 -55.97
N SER A 15 -13.36 -20.92 -56.90
CA SER A 15 -14.65 -21.58 -56.73
C SER A 15 -14.49 -22.98 -56.16
N MET A 16 -15.14 -23.27 -55.03
CA MET A 16 -15.41 -24.64 -54.63
C MET A 16 -16.71 -24.75 -53.81
N GLN A 17 -17.50 -25.68 -54.34
CA GLN A 17 -18.78 -26.15 -53.85
C GLN A 17 -18.76 -26.63 -52.40
N ASN A 18 -19.86 -26.29 -51.73
CA ASN A 18 -20.56 -27.05 -50.68
C ASN A 18 -19.81 -28.20 -49.99
N HIS A 19 -19.31 -27.91 -48.76
CA HIS A 19 -19.29 -28.86 -47.65
C HIS A 19 -18.73 -28.14 -46.40
N GLY A 20 -19.58 -27.83 -45.43
CA GLY A 20 -19.05 -27.24 -44.19
C GLY A 20 -20.03 -26.73 -43.14
N ARG A 21 -21.22 -27.35 -43.03
CA ARG A 21 -22.21 -26.97 -41.99
C ARG A 21 -21.84 -27.30 -40.55
N GLY A 22 -20.63 -27.87 -40.29
CA GLY A 22 -20.28 -28.41 -38.97
C GLY A 22 -19.16 -27.70 -38.20
N LYS A 23 -18.39 -26.79 -38.80
CA LYS A 23 -17.14 -26.29 -38.18
C LYS A 23 -17.24 -24.94 -37.46
N PHE A 24 -18.28 -24.17 -37.66
CA PHE A 24 -18.45 -22.84 -37.05
C PHE A 24 -19.07 -22.89 -35.65
N VAL A 25 -19.81 -23.93 -35.32
CA VAL A 25 -20.44 -24.09 -33.97
C VAL A 25 -19.43 -24.58 -32.94
N VAL A 26 -18.37 -25.28 -33.37
CA VAL A 26 -17.36 -25.84 -32.47
C VAL A 26 -16.38 -24.77 -31.96
N PHE A 27 -16.17 -23.67 -32.69
CA PHE A 27 -15.21 -22.63 -32.24
C PHE A 27 -15.78 -21.71 -31.15
N PHE A 28 -17.09 -21.53 -31.08
CA PHE A 28 -17.74 -20.72 -30.04
C PHE A 28 -17.92 -21.47 -28.73
N LEU A 29 -17.94 -22.80 -28.75
CA LEU A 29 -18.06 -23.64 -27.53
C LEU A 29 -16.69 -23.89 -26.86
N MET A 30 -15.58 -23.75 -27.58
CA MET A 30 -14.23 -23.90 -26.98
C MET A 30 -13.72 -22.70 -26.18
N LEU A 31 -14.29 -21.51 -26.40
CA LEU A 31 -13.91 -20.33 -25.59
C LEU A 31 -14.62 -20.28 -24.23
N ALA A 32 -15.70 -21.02 -24.05
CA ALA A 32 -16.47 -21.03 -22.79
C ALA A 32 -16.00 -22.07 -21.77
N THR A 33 -15.12 -23.00 -22.14
CA THR A 33 -14.67 -24.09 -21.25
C THR A 33 -13.29 -23.87 -20.61
N MET A 34 -12.61 -22.75 -20.91
CA MET A 34 -11.27 -22.45 -20.35
C MET A 34 -11.27 -21.59 -19.08
N THR A 35 -12.44 -21.20 -18.56
CA THR A 35 -12.54 -20.38 -17.33
C THR A 35 -12.96 -21.16 -16.08
N GLY A 36 -13.02 -22.50 -16.15
CA GLY A 36 -13.62 -23.33 -15.07
C GLY A 36 -12.67 -24.15 -14.19
N LEU A 37 -11.34 -24.00 -14.29
CA LEU A 37 -10.42 -24.87 -13.53
C LEU A 37 -9.28 -24.09 -12.88
N LEU A 38 -9.56 -23.27 -11.88
CA LEU A 38 -8.58 -22.78 -10.90
C LEU A 38 -9.28 -22.23 -9.63
N PHE A 39 -9.98 -23.08 -8.89
CA PHE A 39 -10.24 -22.85 -7.47
C PHE A 39 -10.46 -24.21 -6.77
N SER A 40 -9.34 -24.84 -6.45
CA SER A 40 -9.31 -25.82 -5.37
C SER A 40 -8.33 -25.29 -4.35
N GLN A 41 -8.82 -24.44 -3.45
CA GLN A 41 -8.13 -24.11 -2.21
C GLN A 41 -8.43 -25.25 -1.23
N SER A 42 -7.41 -26.03 -0.91
CA SER A 42 -7.42 -26.91 0.22
C SER A 42 -7.38 -26.07 1.50
N ASP A 43 -8.51 -25.91 2.17
CA ASP A 43 -8.56 -25.49 3.57
C ASP A 43 -7.90 -26.57 4.42
N GLN A 44 -6.62 -26.44 4.66
CA GLN A 44 -5.99 -27.09 5.81
C GLN A 44 -6.39 -26.30 7.07
N LYS A 45 -7.46 -26.72 7.71
CA LYS A 45 -7.75 -26.43 9.10
C LYS A 45 -6.66 -27.07 9.96
N ASN A 46 -5.65 -26.28 10.28
CA ASN A 46 -4.66 -26.67 11.27
C ASN A 46 -5.21 -26.25 12.64
N ASP A 47 -5.95 -27.12 13.31
CA ASP A 47 -6.23 -27.04 14.74
C ASP A 47 -4.91 -27.36 15.47
N GLY A 48 -3.98 -26.41 15.45
CA GLY A 48 -2.70 -26.49 16.16
C GLY A 48 -2.86 -25.91 17.55
N GLU A 49 -2.47 -26.66 18.56
CA GLU A 49 -2.17 -26.21 19.92
C GLU A 49 -1.57 -24.80 19.89
N LYS A 50 -2.10 -23.92 20.77
CA LYS A 50 -1.59 -22.54 20.96
C LYS A 50 -0.20 -22.60 21.58
N ASN A 51 0.81 -22.97 20.80
CA ASN A 51 2.19 -22.95 21.21
C ASN A 51 2.61 -21.50 21.51
N ALA A 52 3.14 -21.27 22.70
CA ALA A 52 3.78 -20.01 23.03
C ALA A 52 5.02 -19.86 22.11
N ILE A 53 5.10 -18.73 21.40
CA ILE A 53 6.22 -18.43 20.51
C ILE A 53 7.12 -17.46 21.23
N SER A 54 8.38 -17.88 21.42
CA SER A 54 9.43 -16.97 21.91
C SER A 54 10.06 -16.24 20.74
N LEU A 55 10.19 -14.92 20.82
CA LEU A 55 10.67 -14.08 19.74
C LEU A 55 11.79 -13.15 20.19
N THR A 56 12.89 -13.15 19.43
CA THR A 56 13.87 -12.06 19.42
C THR A 56 13.40 -10.95 18.46
N VAL A 57 14.04 -9.79 18.51
CA VAL A 57 13.69 -8.65 17.64
C VAL A 57 13.90 -9.02 16.15
N GLU A 58 14.97 -9.73 15.82
CA GLU A 58 15.26 -10.18 14.44
C GLU A 58 14.22 -11.18 13.93
N GLN A 59 13.82 -12.11 14.80
CA GLN A 59 12.75 -13.06 14.48
C GLN A 59 11.42 -12.35 14.27
N ALA A 60 11.08 -11.36 15.13
CA ALA A 60 9.86 -10.58 15.00
C ALA A 60 9.83 -9.81 13.66
N VAL A 61 10.93 -9.16 13.27
CA VAL A 61 11.06 -8.49 11.97
C VAL A 61 10.93 -9.49 10.83
N SER A 62 11.57 -10.65 10.93
CA SER A 62 11.46 -11.71 9.90
C SER A 62 10.02 -12.22 9.74
N TYR A 63 9.32 -12.47 10.86
CA TYR A 63 7.89 -12.85 10.85
C TYR A 63 7.02 -11.77 10.20
N ALA A 64 7.22 -10.50 10.56
CA ALA A 64 6.49 -9.38 9.98
C ALA A 64 6.72 -9.29 8.47
N ASN A 65 7.98 -9.41 8.02
CA ASN A 65 8.32 -9.34 6.59
C ASN A 65 7.68 -10.46 5.77
N GLN A 66 7.49 -11.64 6.36
CA GLN A 66 6.89 -12.79 5.66
C GLN A 66 5.35 -12.79 5.73
N ASN A 67 4.78 -12.34 6.85
CA ASN A 67 3.38 -12.59 7.16
C ASN A 67 2.52 -11.33 7.23
N SER A 68 3.09 -10.12 7.37
CA SER A 68 2.33 -8.88 7.47
C SER A 68 1.40 -8.70 6.27
N LYS A 69 0.11 -8.52 6.56
CA LYS A 69 -0.91 -8.29 5.52
C LYS A 69 -0.69 -6.97 4.80
N THR A 70 -0.16 -5.97 5.49
CA THR A 70 0.19 -4.66 4.92
C THR A 70 1.30 -4.79 3.88
N LEU A 71 2.37 -5.54 4.20
CA LEU A 71 3.45 -5.79 3.24
C LEU A 71 2.97 -6.64 2.05
N LYS A 72 2.14 -7.66 2.30
CA LYS A 72 1.56 -8.47 1.21
C LYS A 72 0.70 -7.62 0.27
N SER A 73 -0.10 -6.70 0.81
CA SER A 73 -0.88 -5.75 -0.01
C SER A 73 0.03 -4.86 -0.86
N SER A 74 1.04 -4.25 -0.25
CA SER A 74 2.00 -3.38 -0.97
C SER A 74 2.82 -4.15 -2.01
N ALA A 75 3.12 -5.44 -1.77
CA ALA A 75 3.77 -6.30 -2.77
C ALA A 75 2.86 -6.55 -3.98
N ILE A 76 1.55 -6.71 -3.77
CA ILE A 76 0.56 -6.83 -4.85
C ILE A 76 0.49 -5.53 -5.66
N ASP A 77 0.51 -4.36 -5.00
CA ASP A 77 0.52 -3.06 -5.68
C ASP A 77 1.77 -2.89 -6.56
N LEU A 78 2.94 -3.30 -6.04
CA LEU A 78 4.17 -3.30 -6.83
C LEU A 78 4.08 -4.26 -8.02
N GLU A 79 3.52 -5.44 -7.83
CA GLU A 79 3.33 -6.43 -8.91
C GLU A 79 2.37 -5.91 -9.99
N MET A 80 1.31 -5.17 -9.62
CA MET A 80 0.44 -4.50 -10.58
C MET A 80 1.20 -3.48 -11.43
N LYS A 81 2.05 -2.64 -10.81
CA LYS A 81 2.91 -1.69 -11.51
C LYS A 81 3.96 -2.40 -12.39
N ARG A 82 4.52 -3.52 -11.92
CA ARG A 82 5.46 -4.35 -12.69
C ARG A 82 4.79 -4.90 -13.95
N ARG A 83 3.58 -5.47 -13.83
CA ARG A 83 2.80 -5.96 -14.98
C ARG A 83 2.48 -4.84 -15.96
N ALA A 84 2.04 -3.69 -15.47
CA ALA A 84 1.80 -2.53 -16.31
C ALA A 84 3.06 -2.12 -17.11
N ASN A 85 4.23 -2.10 -16.46
CA ASN A 85 5.50 -1.81 -17.14
C ASN A 85 5.91 -2.90 -18.14
N SER A 86 5.68 -4.19 -17.83
CA SER A 86 6.00 -5.30 -18.74
C SER A 86 5.13 -5.27 -20.00
N PHE A 87 3.88 -4.84 -19.88
CA PHE A 87 2.92 -4.76 -20.96
C PHE A 87 2.66 -3.34 -21.47
N LYS A 88 3.54 -2.38 -21.18
CA LYS A 88 3.40 -0.97 -21.62
C LYS A 88 3.25 -0.81 -23.14
N TRP A 89 3.81 -1.76 -23.93
CA TRP A 89 3.67 -1.79 -25.38
C TRP A 89 2.26 -2.12 -25.87
N ASN A 90 1.35 -2.59 -24.97
CA ASN A 90 -0.06 -2.82 -25.32
C ASN A 90 -0.75 -1.53 -25.80
N GLN A 91 -0.23 -0.35 -25.42
CA GLN A 91 -0.71 0.93 -25.93
C GLN A 91 -0.53 1.09 -27.45
N LEU A 92 0.34 0.28 -28.06
CA LEU A 92 0.56 0.25 -29.50
C LEU A 92 -0.30 -0.80 -30.22
N LEU A 93 -1.04 -1.63 -29.49
CA LEU A 93 -1.87 -2.65 -30.09
C LEU A 93 -3.15 -2.03 -30.68
N PRO A 94 -3.61 -2.52 -31.85
CA PRO A 94 -4.93 -2.18 -32.34
C PRO A 94 -6.02 -2.75 -31.44
N SER A 95 -7.12 -2.04 -31.31
CA SER A 95 -8.35 -2.54 -30.70
C SER A 95 -9.17 -3.33 -31.73
N VAL A 96 -9.69 -4.47 -31.29
CA VAL A 96 -10.60 -5.31 -32.12
C VAL A 96 -11.93 -5.37 -31.41
N ASN A 97 -12.98 -4.93 -32.10
CA ASN A 97 -14.34 -4.91 -31.59
C ASN A 97 -15.24 -5.76 -32.46
N ILE A 98 -16.06 -6.58 -31.84
CA ILE A 98 -17.09 -7.37 -32.51
C ILE A 98 -18.42 -7.01 -31.86
N SER A 99 -19.40 -6.61 -32.67
CA SER A 99 -20.75 -6.34 -32.19
C SER A 99 -21.80 -6.81 -33.21
N GLY A 100 -22.98 -7.11 -32.72
CA GLY A 100 -24.14 -7.42 -33.55
C GLY A 100 -25.36 -6.74 -32.97
N THR A 101 -26.13 -6.10 -33.83
CA THR A 101 -27.35 -5.40 -33.46
C THR A 101 -28.47 -5.89 -34.33
N VAL A 102 -29.58 -6.29 -33.74
CA VAL A 102 -30.84 -6.55 -34.43
C VAL A 102 -31.81 -5.48 -33.95
N SER A 103 -32.39 -4.75 -34.89
CA SER A 103 -33.33 -3.67 -34.61
C SER A 103 -34.60 -3.83 -35.42
N ARG A 104 -35.74 -3.47 -34.83
CA ARG A 104 -37.02 -3.35 -35.50
C ARG A 104 -37.44 -1.91 -35.48
N SER A 105 -37.70 -1.35 -36.67
CA SER A 105 -38.24 0.01 -36.78
C SER A 105 -39.74 -0.02 -36.52
N ASN A 106 -40.26 0.92 -35.75
CA ASN A 106 -41.73 1.05 -35.53
C ASN A 106 -42.43 1.51 -36.82
N GLU A 107 -41.78 2.41 -37.54
CA GLU A 107 -42.24 2.90 -38.82
C GLU A 107 -41.13 2.77 -39.85
N LYS A 108 -41.48 2.34 -41.07
CA LYS A 108 -40.58 2.30 -42.21
C LYS A 108 -41.11 3.21 -43.31
N VAL A 109 -40.25 4.12 -43.74
CA VAL A 109 -40.55 4.97 -44.92
C VAL A 109 -39.65 4.49 -46.04
N ASP A 110 -40.24 4.13 -47.16
CA ASP A 110 -39.49 3.88 -48.38
C ASP A 110 -38.93 5.19 -48.94
N THR A 111 -37.74 5.54 -48.47
CA THR A 111 -37.07 6.78 -48.89
C THR A 111 -36.70 6.77 -50.37
N THR A 112 -36.52 5.58 -50.97
CA THR A 112 -36.21 5.43 -52.40
C THR A 112 -37.44 5.68 -53.24
N ALA A 113 -38.58 5.13 -52.85
CA ALA A 113 -39.85 5.42 -53.50
C ALA A 113 -40.25 6.90 -53.36
N ALA A 114 -40.08 7.47 -52.17
CA ALA A 114 -40.35 8.89 -51.95
C ALA A 114 -39.43 9.80 -52.77
N MET A 115 -38.15 9.46 -52.90
CA MET A 115 -37.22 10.20 -53.78
C MET A 115 -37.57 10.05 -55.28
N MET A 116 -37.88 8.84 -55.74
CA MET A 116 -38.29 8.58 -57.12
C MET A 116 -39.61 9.27 -57.44
N GLN A 117 -40.58 9.29 -56.51
CA GLN A 117 -41.82 10.07 -56.68
C GLN A 117 -41.54 11.56 -56.82
N GLY A 118 -40.62 12.10 -56.03
CA GLY A 118 -40.16 13.50 -56.11
C GLY A 118 -39.52 13.80 -57.48
N ILE A 119 -38.64 12.94 -57.97
CA ILE A 119 -38.00 13.05 -59.32
C ILE A 119 -39.02 12.91 -60.47
N ALA A 120 -39.89 11.92 -60.37
CA ALA A 120 -40.95 11.71 -61.36
C ALA A 120 -41.91 12.90 -61.44
N GLY A 121 -42.26 13.49 -60.28
CA GLY A 121 -43.07 14.71 -60.23
C GLY A 121 -42.37 15.93 -60.84
N MET A 122 -41.07 16.09 -60.70
CA MET A 122 -40.27 17.13 -61.34
C MET A 122 -40.16 16.94 -62.86
N MET A 123 -40.13 15.70 -63.27
CA MET A 123 -39.96 15.35 -64.73
C MET A 123 -41.29 15.11 -65.43
N ASN A 124 -42.43 15.26 -64.78
CA ASN A 124 -43.75 14.98 -65.25
C ASN A 124 -43.92 13.54 -65.81
N LEU A 125 -43.24 12.59 -65.18
CA LEU A 125 -43.30 11.16 -65.52
C LEU A 125 -44.25 10.43 -64.56
N PRO A 126 -44.83 9.28 -64.95
CA PRO A 126 -45.60 8.48 -64.00
C PRO A 126 -44.73 7.97 -62.90
N ALA A 127 -45.12 8.24 -61.65
CA ALA A 127 -44.42 7.76 -60.46
C ALA A 127 -44.56 6.23 -60.32
N PRO A 128 -43.50 5.51 -59.99
CA PRO A 128 -43.60 4.09 -59.66
C PRO A 128 -44.51 3.87 -58.45
N ALA A 129 -45.29 2.78 -58.45
CA ALA A 129 -46.11 2.40 -57.33
C ALA A 129 -45.22 2.12 -56.12
N PRO A 130 -45.62 2.56 -54.90
CA PRO A 130 -44.87 2.23 -53.69
C PRO A 130 -44.79 0.71 -53.51
N ALA A 131 -43.63 0.21 -53.13
CA ALA A 131 -43.46 -1.19 -52.73
C ALA A 131 -44.31 -1.52 -51.53
N GLU A 132 -44.92 -2.68 -51.47
CA GLU A 132 -45.61 -3.17 -50.26
C GLU A 132 -44.57 -3.42 -49.13
N ILE A 133 -44.68 -2.67 -48.04
CA ILE A 133 -43.82 -2.84 -46.91
C ILE A 133 -44.33 -4.02 -46.07
N THR A 134 -43.52 -5.06 -45.97
CA THR A 134 -43.82 -6.27 -45.17
C THR A 134 -43.25 -6.16 -43.75
N GLU A 135 -43.68 -7.00 -42.83
CA GLU A 135 -43.16 -7.06 -41.46
C GLU A 135 -41.62 -7.36 -41.44
N ALA A 136 -41.14 -8.14 -42.40
CA ALA A 136 -39.72 -8.45 -42.54
C ALA A 136 -38.90 -7.19 -42.83
N ASP A 137 -39.46 -6.24 -43.55
CA ASP A 137 -38.83 -4.97 -43.89
C ASP A 137 -38.61 -4.05 -42.68
N HIS A 138 -39.34 -4.26 -41.58
CA HIS A 138 -39.15 -3.51 -40.33
C HIS A 138 -37.90 -3.96 -39.57
N TRP A 139 -37.33 -5.11 -39.89
CA TRP A 139 -36.20 -5.69 -39.20
C TRP A 139 -34.90 -5.45 -39.95
N MET A 140 -33.86 -5.11 -39.19
CA MET A 140 -32.49 -4.96 -39.68
C MET A 140 -31.50 -5.62 -38.72
N ALA A 141 -30.62 -6.42 -39.29
CA ALA A 141 -29.50 -6.96 -38.56
C ALA A 141 -28.19 -6.36 -39.08
N VAL A 142 -27.37 -5.88 -38.16
CA VAL A 142 -26.06 -5.30 -38.46
C VAL A 142 -25.02 -6.03 -37.63
N GLY A 143 -24.10 -6.70 -38.31
CA GLY A 143 -22.83 -7.17 -37.69
C GLY A 143 -21.75 -6.10 -37.81
N ASN A 144 -20.82 -6.06 -36.92
CA ASN A 144 -19.64 -5.21 -37.05
C ASN A 144 -18.43 -5.93 -36.50
N ILE A 145 -17.39 -6.09 -37.29
CA ILE A 145 -16.05 -6.49 -36.91
C ILE A 145 -15.16 -5.31 -37.26
N GLY A 146 -14.67 -4.59 -36.20
CA GLY A 146 -13.86 -3.40 -36.41
C GLY A 146 -12.46 -3.59 -35.80
N ILE A 147 -11.45 -3.19 -36.57
CA ILE A 147 -10.06 -3.06 -36.07
C ILE A 147 -9.71 -1.59 -36.14
N SER A 148 -9.32 -1.00 -35.00
CA SER A 148 -8.89 0.38 -35.00
C SER A 148 -7.54 0.52 -34.30
N TRP A 149 -6.66 1.31 -34.92
CA TRP A 149 -5.34 1.62 -34.41
C TRP A 149 -5.12 3.13 -34.34
N ASN A 150 -4.88 3.63 -33.12
CA ASN A 150 -4.62 5.03 -32.89
C ASN A 150 -3.13 5.21 -32.59
N PHE A 151 -2.44 5.93 -33.43
CA PHE A 151 -1.02 6.24 -33.27
C PHE A 151 -0.83 7.73 -33.01
N SER A 152 -0.07 8.06 -31.94
CA SER A 152 0.40 9.41 -31.68
C SER A 152 1.79 9.35 -31.05
N PHE A 153 2.56 10.42 -31.19
CA PHE A 153 3.89 10.52 -30.55
C PHE A 153 3.80 10.49 -29.03
N ALA A 154 2.68 10.90 -28.46
CA ALA A 154 2.41 10.84 -27.03
C ALA A 154 2.46 9.39 -26.46
N LEU A 155 2.23 8.35 -27.28
CA LEU A 155 2.33 6.96 -26.83
C LEU A 155 3.72 6.59 -26.30
N PHE A 156 4.77 7.14 -26.90
CA PHE A 156 6.15 6.88 -26.42
C PHE A 156 6.40 7.47 -25.04
N ASP A 157 5.91 8.68 -24.77
CA ASP A 157 6.00 9.29 -23.45
C ASP A 157 5.06 8.60 -22.45
N GLY A 158 3.90 8.10 -22.89
CA GLY A 158 3.03 7.23 -22.11
C GLY A 158 3.75 5.95 -21.65
N MET A 159 4.52 5.29 -22.53
CA MET A 159 5.31 4.10 -22.16
C MET A 159 6.43 4.43 -21.18
N LYS A 160 7.08 5.61 -21.33
CA LYS A 160 8.10 6.08 -20.37
C LYS A 160 7.46 6.38 -19.00
N LEU A 161 6.27 6.97 -19.01
CA LEU A 161 5.51 7.27 -17.80
C LEU A 161 5.21 6.00 -16.99
N VAL A 162 4.71 4.95 -17.64
CA VAL A 162 4.46 3.66 -16.98
C VAL A 162 5.73 3.06 -16.39
N LYS A 163 6.88 3.18 -17.09
CA LYS A 163 8.18 2.76 -16.55
C LYS A 163 8.56 3.56 -15.30
N LYS A 164 8.40 4.89 -15.32
CA LYS A 164 8.72 5.75 -14.16
C LYS A 164 7.78 5.50 -12.98
N GLN A 165 6.51 5.19 -13.23
CA GLN A 165 5.56 4.77 -12.19
C GLN A 165 5.96 3.45 -11.54
N TYR A 166 6.55 2.52 -12.28
CA TYR A 166 7.10 1.29 -11.70
C TYR A 166 8.34 1.58 -10.86
N GLU A 167 9.29 2.42 -11.35
CA GLU A 167 10.47 2.85 -10.58
C GLU A 167 10.08 3.54 -9.26
N ALA A 168 9.07 4.43 -9.29
CA ALA A 168 8.50 5.03 -8.08
C ALA A 168 7.85 3.98 -7.16
N GLY A 169 7.23 2.95 -7.74
CA GLY A 169 6.69 1.82 -6.98
C GLY A 169 7.74 1.03 -6.22
N LEU A 170 8.94 0.86 -6.78
CA LEU A 170 10.06 0.20 -6.10
C LEU A 170 10.53 1.00 -4.87
N ILE A 171 10.62 2.34 -5.00
CA ILE A 171 10.96 3.23 -3.88
C ILE A 171 9.90 3.15 -2.78
N THR A 172 8.61 3.23 -3.14
CA THR A 172 7.51 3.12 -2.19
C THR A 172 7.50 1.76 -1.47
N TRP A 173 7.81 0.69 -2.17
CA TRP A 173 7.93 -0.64 -1.59
C TRP A 173 9.08 -0.71 -0.56
N ASP A 174 10.28 -0.28 -0.93
CA ASP A 174 11.45 -0.25 -0.02
C ASP A 174 11.15 0.60 1.22
N GLN A 175 10.55 1.76 1.04
CA GLN A 175 10.09 2.65 2.12
C GLN A 175 9.08 1.95 3.03
N THR A 176 8.10 1.24 2.48
CA THR A 176 7.09 0.52 3.27
C THR A 176 7.72 -0.60 4.10
N VAL A 177 8.68 -1.34 3.53
CA VAL A 177 9.41 -2.42 4.24
C VAL A 177 10.21 -1.84 5.39
N ARG A 178 11.00 -0.76 5.15
CA ARG A 178 11.81 -0.10 6.19
C ARG A 178 10.96 0.51 7.29
N GLN A 179 9.85 1.16 6.93
CA GLN A 179 8.95 1.73 7.92
C GLN A 179 8.27 0.64 8.77
N ASN A 180 7.90 -0.48 8.17
CA ASN A 180 7.38 -1.63 8.90
C ASN A 180 8.44 -2.21 9.86
N GLU A 181 9.67 -2.37 9.40
CA GLU A 181 10.78 -2.82 10.25
C GLU A 181 11.01 -1.88 11.43
N LEU A 182 11.07 -0.57 11.19
CA LEU A 182 11.20 0.45 12.23
C LEU A 182 10.08 0.32 13.27
N GLN A 183 8.83 0.23 12.84
CA GLN A 183 7.68 0.10 13.74
C GLN A 183 7.73 -1.17 14.57
N ILE A 184 8.07 -2.31 13.96
CA ILE A 184 8.19 -3.59 14.67
C ILE A 184 9.31 -3.54 15.71
N ARG A 185 10.50 -3.01 15.37
CA ARG A 185 11.62 -2.86 16.31
C ARG A 185 11.25 -1.95 17.48
N LYS A 186 10.69 -0.79 17.22
CA LYS A 186 10.26 0.16 18.27
C LYS A 186 9.19 -0.43 19.18
N LEU A 187 8.20 -1.12 18.61
CA LEU A 187 7.16 -1.76 19.41
C LEU A 187 7.73 -2.92 20.25
N PHE A 188 8.62 -3.73 19.68
CA PHE A 188 9.29 -4.81 20.40
C PHE A 188 10.05 -4.30 21.63
N TYR A 189 10.89 -3.26 21.45
CA TYR A 189 11.64 -2.67 22.57
C TYR A 189 10.73 -1.95 23.57
N GLY A 190 9.64 -1.33 23.11
CA GLY A 190 8.61 -0.76 23.98
C GLY A 190 7.92 -1.82 24.85
N LEU A 191 7.64 -2.99 24.29
CA LEU A 191 7.10 -4.14 25.03
C LEU A 191 8.11 -4.72 26.01
N LEU A 192 9.40 -4.79 25.66
CA LEU A 192 10.46 -5.18 26.60
C LEU A 192 10.56 -4.21 27.78
N LEU A 193 10.49 -2.90 27.53
CA LEU A 193 10.45 -1.89 28.59
C LEU A 193 9.24 -2.09 29.53
N GLN A 194 8.08 -2.38 28.95
CA GLN A 194 6.88 -2.65 29.74
C GLN A 194 7.00 -3.95 30.54
N GLN A 195 7.63 -4.98 29.99
CA GLN A 195 7.92 -6.24 30.68
C GLN A 195 8.88 -6.00 31.88
N GLU A 196 9.92 -5.19 31.69
CA GLU A 196 10.84 -4.81 32.77
C GLU A 196 10.12 -4.01 33.87
N SER A 197 9.27 -3.04 33.49
CA SER A 197 8.42 -2.29 34.42
C SER A 197 7.51 -3.21 35.24
N LEU A 198 6.85 -4.16 34.60
CA LEU A 198 5.98 -5.13 35.25
C LEU A 198 6.76 -6.05 36.21
N SER A 199 7.98 -6.47 35.84
CA SER A 199 8.88 -7.25 36.69
C SER A 199 9.25 -6.48 37.96
N LEU A 200 9.62 -5.20 37.87
CA LEU A 200 9.92 -4.34 39.01
C LEU A 200 8.71 -4.13 39.94
N GLN A 201 7.52 -4.05 39.38
CA GLN A 201 6.29 -3.93 40.15
C GLN A 201 5.93 -5.23 40.89
N ASN A 202 6.09 -6.37 40.21
CA ASN A 202 5.91 -7.68 40.84
C ASN A 202 6.90 -7.89 41.99
N GLN A 203 8.15 -7.44 41.84
CA GLN A 203 9.13 -7.44 42.93
C GLN A 203 8.69 -6.56 44.10
N SER A 204 8.16 -5.36 43.82
CA SER A 204 7.61 -4.46 44.84
C SER A 204 6.40 -5.06 45.56
N LEU A 205 5.50 -5.77 44.84
CA LEU A 205 4.39 -6.47 45.46
C LEU A 205 4.85 -7.59 46.41
N GLU A 206 5.84 -8.37 45.97
CA GLU A 206 6.39 -9.44 46.82
C GLU A 206 7.05 -8.86 48.06
N ASN A 207 7.78 -7.76 47.95
CA ASN A 207 8.32 -7.04 49.10
C ASN A 207 7.21 -6.53 50.04
N ALA A 208 6.11 -6.02 49.51
CA ALA A 208 4.96 -5.59 50.31
C ALA A 208 4.31 -6.77 51.03
N ARG A 209 4.20 -7.95 50.36
CA ARG A 209 3.71 -9.19 50.97
C ARG A 209 4.58 -9.64 52.13
N LEU A 210 5.88 -9.68 51.92
CA LEU A 210 6.83 -10.07 52.97
C LEU A 210 6.79 -9.11 54.18
N ARG A 211 6.70 -7.79 53.94
CA ARG A 211 6.55 -6.79 55.01
C ARG A 211 5.23 -6.95 55.77
N MET A 212 4.13 -7.22 55.10
CA MET A 212 2.84 -7.49 55.74
C MET A 212 2.92 -8.74 56.66
N GLU A 213 3.53 -9.82 56.17
CA GLU A 213 3.73 -11.04 56.98
C GLU A 213 4.60 -10.75 58.23
N GLN A 214 5.69 -9.98 58.05
CA GLN A 214 6.54 -9.59 59.19
C GLN A 214 5.79 -8.69 60.20
N ALA A 215 5.02 -7.72 59.72
CA ALA A 215 4.19 -6.89 60.58
C ALA A 215 3.16 -7.72 61.34
N ARG A 216 2.54 -8.75 60.70
CA ARG A 216 1.61 -9.67 61.36
C ARG A 216 2.27 -10.44 62.51
N VAL A 217 3.48 -10.95 62.30
CA VAL A 217 4.25 -11.64 63.34
C VAL A 217 4.61 -10.69 64.48
N ASN A 218 5.13 -9.50 64.18
CA ASN A 218 5.51 -8.50 65.15
C ASN A 218 4.32 -8.02 66.01
N TYR A 219 3.15 -7.81 65.38
CA TYR A 219 1.94 -7.45 66.11
C TYR A 219 1.49 -8.55 67.07
N ARG A 220 1.48 -9.83 66.65
CA ARG A 220 1.18 -10.96 67.50
C ARG A 220 2.09 -11.08 68.71
N ASN A 221 3.35 -10.65 68.55
CA ASN A 221 4.33 -10.64 69.64
C ASN A 221 4.30 -9.34 70.46
N GLY A 222 3.35 -8.43 70.20
CA GLY A 222 3.22 -7.14 70.91
C GLY A 222 4.31 -6.11 70.62
N LEU A 223 5.07 -6.30 69.53
CA LEU A 223 6.21 -5.46 69.16
C LEU A 223 5.83 -4.20 68.36
N ILE A 224 4.66 -4.18 67.74
CA ILE A 224 4.17 -3.04 66.94
C ILE A 224 2.67 -2.81 67.20
N PRO A 225 2.18 -1.56 67.03
CA PRO A 225 0.75 -1.24 67.07
C PRO A 225 -0.03 -1.88 65.93
N GLU A 226 -1.34 -2.11 66.15
CA GLU A 226 -2.27 -2.61 65.15
C GLU A 226 -2.30 -1.72 63.87
N LEU A 227 -2.21 -0.40 64.06
CA LEU A 227 -2.15 0.57 62.96
C LEU A 227 -1.03 0.25 61.97
N THR A 228 0.15 -0.13 62.42
CA THR A 228 1.28 -0.49 61.53
C THR A 228 0.98 -1.77 60.72
N LEU A 229 0.31 -2.75 61.32
CA LEU A 229 -0.13 -3.94 60.61
C LEU A 229 -1.17 -3.60 59.55
N LEU A 230 -2.18 -2.78 59.90
CA LEU A 230 -3.23 -2.36 58.94
C LEU A 230 -2.63 -1.57 57.76
N GLN A 231 -1.67 -0.68 58.02
CA GLN A 231 -0.95 0.04 56.96
C GLN A 231 -0.21 -0.89 56.00
N ALA A 232 0.44 -1.93 56.51
CA ALA A 232 1.13 -2.93 55.68
C ALA A 232 0.14 -3.77 54.86
N GLN A 233 -1.02 -4.13 55.42
CA GLN A 233 -2.07 -4.84 54.72
C GLN A 233 -2.67 -4.00 53.60
N VAL A 234 -3.04 -2.73 53.87
CA VAL A 234 -3.57 -1.80 52.87
C VAL A 234 -2.56 -1.59 51.71
N ALA A 235 -1.26 -1.46 52.03
CA ALA A 235 -0.23 -1.30 51.01
C ALA A 235 -0.16 -2.50 50.07
N TYR A 236 -0.23 -3.73 50.60
CA TYR A 236 -0.24 -4.96 49.79
C TYR A 236 -1.53 -5.09 48.95
N GLU A 237 -2.70 -4.93 49.58
CA GLU A 237 -3.97 -5.09 48.89
C GLU A 237 -4.20 -4.02 47.79
N ASN A 238 -3.72 -2.80 47.94
CA ASN A 238 -3.81 -1.76 46.90
C ASN A 238 -2.87 -1.99 45.74
N ALA A 239 -1.74 -2.68 45.94
CA ALA A 239 -0.79 -2.96 44.88
C ALA A 239 -1.31 -4.03 43.88
N ARG A 240 -2.07 -5.02 44.35
CA ARG A 240 -2.54 -6.16 43.55
C ARG A 240 -3.39 -5.75 42.34
N PRO A 241 -4.48 -4.95 42.44
CA PRO A 241 -5.29 -4.56 41.30
C PRO A 241 -4.52 -3.75 40.25
N THR A 242 -3.52 -2.97 40.70
CA THR A 242 -2.69 -2.18 39.79
C THR A 242 -1.84 -3.08 38.89
N ILE A 243 -1.24 -4.13 39.45
CA ILE A 243 -0.44 -5.10 38.70
C ILE A 243 -1.32 -5.91 37.75
N MET A 244 -2.48 -6.39 38.21
CA MET A 244 -3.44 -7.12 37.34
C MET A 244 -3.85 -6.29 36.11
N LYS A 245 -4.10 -4.98 36.29
CA LYS A 245 -4.41 -4.08 35.17
C LYS A 245 -3.24 -3.96 34.19
N GLN A 246 -2.02 -3.90 34.70
CA GLN A 246 -0.83 -3.78 33.84
C GLN A 246 -0.51 -5.08 33.10
N GLU A 247 -0.70 -6.24 33.76
CA GLU A 247 -0.61 -7.54 33.10
C GLU A 247 -1.63 -7.66 31.96
N GLN A 248 -2.87 -7.22 32.20
CA GLN A 248 -3.90 -7.20 31.17
C GLN A 248 -3.54 -6.26 30.01
N ALA A 249 -3.04 -5.06 30.31
CA ALA A 249 -2.59 -4.10 29.30
C ALA A 249 -1.41 -4.66 28.48
N MET A 250 -0.45 -5.32 29.12
CA MET A 250 0.66 -5.99 28.47
C MET A 250 0.17 -7.09 27.52
N ASN A 251 -0.75 -7.94 27.96
CA ASN A 251 -1.33 -9.00 27.14
C ASN A 251 -2.06 -8.43 25.91
N GLN A 252 -2.82 -7.35 26.07
CA GLN A 252 -3.48 -6.67 24.95
C GLN A 252 -2.48 -6.11 23.93
N GLN A 253 -1.37 -5.55 24.41
CA GLN A 253 -0.32 -5.05 23.52
C GLN A 253 0.43 -6.18 22.82
N LEU A 254 0.67 -7.32 23.48
CA LEU A 254 1.22 -8.52 22.86
C LEU A 254 0.28 -9.10 21.79
N ASP A 255 -1.04 -9.09 22.01
CA ASP A 255 -2.02 -9.51 21.01
C ASP A 255 -1.99 -8.58 19.77
N LEU A 256 -1.90 -7.26 20.00
CA LEU A 256 -1.75 -6.28 18.93
C LEU A 256 -0.43 -6.46 18.16
N PHE A 257 0.65 -6.71 18.88
CA PHE A 257 1.96 -7.02 18.28
C PHE A 257 1.87 -8.29 17.42
N GLY A 258 1.27 -9.37 17.93
CA GLY A 258 1.04 -10.59 17.17
C GLY A 258 0.24 -10.35 15.89
N PHE A 259 -0.80 -9.50 15.96
CA PHE A 259 -1.57 -9.10 14.79
C PHE A 259 -0.71 -8.37 13.74
N MET A 260 0.18 -7.46 14.17
CA MET A 260 1.11 -6.76 13.27
C MET A 260 2.14 -7.69 12.64
N LEU A 261 2.58 -8.72 13.37
CA LEU A 261 3.44 -9.79 12.83
C LEU A 261 2.69 -10.71 11.84
N GLY A 262 1.36 -10.63 11.75
CA GLY A 262 0.52 -11.50 10.95
C GLY A 262 0.28 -12.87 11.57
N LEU A 263 0.47 -13.00 12.88
CA LEU A 263 0.19 -14.23 13.61
C LEU A 263 -1.33 -14.43 13.83
N PRO A 264 -1.80 -15.67 13.99
CA PRO A 264 -3.20 -15.94 14.33
C PRO A 264 -3.60 -15.30 15.67
N ALA A 265 -4.86 -14.85 15.79
CA ALA A 265 -5.38 -14.27 17.01
C ALA A 265 -5.29 -15.24 18.19
N GLY A 266 -4.82 -14.75 19.36
CA GLY A 266 -4.64 -15.52 20.58
C GLY A 266 -3.37 -16.38 20.61
N THR A 267 -2.42 -16.18 19.71
CA THR A 267 -1.06 -16.74 19.81
C THR A 267 -0.37 -16.13 21.02
N LYS A 268 0.10 -16.96 21.97
CA LYS A 268 0.89 -16.47 23.11
C LYS A 268 2.30 -16.13 22.66
N ILE A 269 2.71 -14.90 22.91
CA ILE A 269 4.05 -14.39 22.55
C ILE A 269 4.83 -14.14 23.84
N THR A 270 6.07 -14.62 23.89
CA THR A 270 7.07 -14.26 24.88
C THR A 270 8.21 -13.54 24.19
N LEU A 271 8.68 -12.45 24.79
CA LEU A 271 9.75 -11.65 24.22
C LEU A 271 11.07 -12.04 24.87
N GLU A 272 12.08 -12.30 24.03
CA GLU A 272 13.44 -12.58 24.47
C GLU A 272 14.39 -11.46 24.06
N GLY A 273 15.10 -10.90 25.03
CA GLY A 273 16.07 -9.84 24.82
C GLY A 273 16.17 -8.87 26.00
N ALA A 274 17.03 -7.91 25.86
CA ALA A 274 17.23 -6.82 26.81
C ALA A 274 17.51 -5.51 26.05
N ILE A 275 17.14 -4.37 26.64
CA ILE A 275 17.41 -3.05 26.07
C ILE A 275 18.84 -2.65 26.46
N ASN A 276 19.79 -3.00 25.60
CA ASN A 276 21.22 -2.66 25.77
C ASN A 276 21.70 -1.90 24.53
N PRO A 277 21.59 -0.56 24.52
CA PRO A 277 22.02 0.23 23.39
C PRO A 277 23.55 0.22 23.25
N SER A 278 24.03 0.13 22.00
CA SER A 278 25.42 0.41 21.65
C SER A 278 25.56 1.89 21.34
N PHE A 279 26.51 2.56 21.96
CA PHE A 279 26.76 3.98 21.71
C PHE A 279 27.59 4.17 20.45
N VAL A 280 27.13 5.09 19.58
CA VAL A 280 27.78 5.43 18.32
C VAL A 280 28.28 6.86 18.41
N ASP A 281 29.50 7.10 17.89
CA ASP A 281 30.02 8.47 17.73
C ASP A 281 29.35 9.12 16.52
N LEU A 282 28.49 10.11 16.77
CA LEU A 282 27.63 10.75 15.80
C LEU A 282 28.12 12.18 15.52
N ASN A 283 28.55 12.42 14.28
CA ASN A 283 28.84 13.77 13.81
C ASN A 283 27.73 14.23 12.84
N PRO A 284 26.88 15.20 13.22
CA PRO A 284 25.74 15.62 12.43
C PRO A 284 26.13 16.15 11.04
N ASP A 285 27.22 16.95 10.93
CA ASP A 285 27.65 17.52 9.65
C ASP A 285 28.10 16.45 8.67
N LYS A 286 28.81 15.43 9.16
CA LYS A 286 29.23 14.28 8.35
C LYS A 286 28.02 13.46 7.90
N LEU A 287 27.04 13.21 8.77
CA LEU A 287 25.83 12.46 8.43
C LEU A 287 24.99 13.20 7.39
N ILE A 288 24.82 14.53 7.56
CA ILE A 288 24.09 15.36 6.62
C ILE A 288 24.76 15.31 5.24
N SER A 289 26.09 15.53 5.17
CA SER A 289 26.81 15.55 3.90
C SER A 289 26.76 14.24 3.14
N LEU A 290 26.69 13.09 3.83
CA LEU A 290 26.70 11.77 3.22
C LEU A 290 25.29 11.24 2.91
N TYR A 291 24.29 11.53 3.72
CA TYR A 291 23.04 10.80 3.72
C TYR A 291 21.78 11.65 3.63
N ALA A 292 21.83 12.99 3.82
CA ALA A 292 20.59 13.80 3.84
C ALA A 292 19.75 13.64 2.57
N GLN A 293 20.38 13.48 1.41
CA GLN A 293 19.67 13.29 0.13
C GLN A 293 19.15 11.86 -0.09
N ASN A 294 19.53 10.91 0.77
CA ASN A 294 19.07 9.52 0.67
C ASN A 294 17.76 9.25 1.42
N HIS A 295 17.22 10.29 2.08
CA HIS A 295 15.95 10.16 2.81
C HIS A 295 14.86 9.60 1.89
N PRO A 296 14.09 8.58 2.32
CA PRO A 296 13.10 7.90 1.48
C PRO A 296 12.06 8.84 0.85
N ASP A 297 11.62 9.86 1.60
CA ASP A 297 10.63 10.83 1.10
C ASP A 297 11.24 11.76 0.05
N ILE A 298 12.52 12.13 0.16
CA ILE A 298 13.25 12.93 -0.84
C ILE A 298 13.34 12.15 -2.16
N LEU A 299 13.72 10.87 -2.10
CA LEU A 299 13.78 10.00 -3.28
C LEU A 299 12.41 9.82 -3.94
N SER A 300 11.36 9.66 -3.13
CA SER A 300 9.97 9.56 -3.61
C SER A 300 9.54 10.86 -4.30
N LEU A 301 9.83 12.02 -3.71
CA LEU A 301 9.47 13.31 -4.25
C LEU A 301 10.20 13.63 -5.56
N GLN A 302 11.49 13.28 -5.65
CA GLN A 302 12.28 13.39 -6.90
C GLN A 302 11.66 12.52 -8.01
N LYS A 303 11.22 11.29 -7.71
CA LYS A 303 10.54 10.46 -8.70
C LYS A 303 9.19 11.02 -9.13
N ASN A 304 8.44 11.63 -8.21
CA ASN A 304 7.20 12.32 -8.54
C ASN A 304 7.43 13.53 -9.45
N LEU A 305 8.53 14.27 -9.27
CA LEU A 305 8.95 15.35 -10.18
C LEU A 305 9.24 14.82 -11.58
N GLU A 306 9.98 13.69 -11.71
CA GLU A 306 10.22 13.05 -13.00
C GLU A 306 8.90 12.65 -13.69
N ILE A 307 7.96 12.07 -12.95
CA ILE A 307 6.63 11.67 -13.44
C ILE A 307 5.84 12.90 -13.89
N LEU A 308 5.84 13.98 -13.13
CA LEU A 308 5.09 15.19 -13.45
C LEU A 308 5.67 15.90 -14.69
N ASN A 309 7.00 15.91 -14.86
CA ASN A 309 7.66 16.40 -16.07
C ASN A 309 7.30 15.56 -17.31
N LEU A 310 7.21 14.24 -17.17
CA LEU A 310 6.73 13.37 -18.26
C LEU A 310 5.24 13.61 -18.59
N ASN A 311 4.40 13.85 -17.60
CA ASN A 311 3.00 14.22 -17.83
C ASN A 311 2.89 15.54 -18.60
N LEU A 312 3.72 16.53 -18.28
CA LEU A 312 3.80 17.79 -19.03
C LEU A 312 4.24 17.54 -20.49
N SER A 313 5.24 16.70 -20.70
CA SER A 313 5.68 16.30 -22.05
C SER A 313 4.55 15.62 -22.82
N LEU A 314 3.85 14.69 -22.19
CA LEU A 314 2.71 13.97 -22.76
C LEU A 314 1.58 14.93 -23.16
N GLN A 315 1.21 15.89 -22.28
CA GLN A 315 0.23 16.92 -22.59
C GLN A 315 0.64 17.77 -23.79
N ASN A 316 1.93 18.18 -23.85
CA ASN A 316 2.45 18.93 -24.97
C ASN A 316 2.43 18.11 -26.26
N MET A 317 2.85 16.84 -26.24
CA MET A 317 2.80 15.97 -27.42
C MET A 317 1.36 15.77 -27.92
N GLN A 318 0.40 15.57 -27.02
CA GLN A 318 -1.02 15.46 -27.40
C GLN A 318 -1.58 16.78 -27.98
N ALA A 319 -1.11 17.92 -27.50
CA ALA A 319 -1.59 19.23 -27.97
C ALA A 319 -0.95 19.65 -29.31
N TYR A 320 0.34 19.38 -29.51
CA TYR A 320 1.10 19.94 -30.63
C TYR A 320 1.41 18.96 -31.76
N THR A 321 1.08 17.67 -31.60
CA THR A 321 1.32 16.69 -32.66
C THR A 321 -0.01 16.12 -33.21
N PRO A 322 -0.09 15.81 -34.51
CA PRO A 322 -1.23 15.13 -35.08
C PRO A 322 -1.28 13.68 -34.59
N ALA A 323 -2.49 13.12 -34.57
CA ALA A 323 -2.75 11.71 -34.34
C ALA A 323 -3.19 11.04 -35.65
N LEU A 324 -2.67 9.85 -35.90
CA LEU A 324 -3.05 9.00 -37.05
C LEU A 324 -3.97 7.89 -36.51
N GLN A 325 -5.18 7.85 -37.04
CA GLN A 325 -6.13 6.77 -36.79
C GLN A 325 -6.28 5.93 -38.05
N LEU A 326 -5.99 4.66 -37.94
CA LEU A 326 -6.28 3.66 -38.97
C LEU A 326 -7.45 2.82 -38.48
N SER A 327 -8.47 2.64 -39.31
CA SER A 327 -9.55 1.73 -39.00
C SER A 327 -9.89 0.88 -40.19
N TRP A 328 -10.25 -0.36 -39.94
CA TRP A 328 -10.79 -1.30 -40.87
C TRP A 328 -12.03 -1.91 -40.25
N GLY A 329 -13.10 -2.01 -41.06
CA GLY A 329 -14.35 -2.62 -40.60
C GLY A 329 -14.89 -3.55 -41.64
N PHE A 330 -15.48 -4.63 -41.18
CA PHE A 330 -16.40 -5.47 -41.93
C PHE A 330 -17.77 -5.33 -41.26
N GLN A 331 -18.75 -4.81 -42.03
CA GLN A 331 -20.07 -4.47 -41.49
C GLN A 331 -21.17 -5.08 -42.36
N PRO A 332 -21.46 -6.37 -42.19
CA PRO A 332 -22.59 -7.00 -42.86
C PRO A 332 -23.91 -6.40 -42.35
N VAL A 333 -24.72 -5.91 -43.29
CA VAL A 333 -26.06 -5.38 -43.04
C VAL A 333 -27.06 -6.24 -43.79
N VAL A 334 -28.04 -6.72 -43.06
CA VAL A 334 -29.18 -7.48 -43.60
C VAL A 334 -30.42 -6.65 -43.31
N SER A 335 -31.13 -6.25 -44.39
CA SER A 335 -32.33 -5.43 -44.32
C SER A 335 -33.63 -6.25 -44.34
N ASP A 336 -33.56 -7.54 -44.63
CA ASP A 336 -34.67 -8.49 -44.62
C ASP A 336 -34.22 -9.80 -43.97
N ILE A 337 -34.82 -10.18 -42.85
CA ILE A 337 -34.45 -11.36 -42.10
C ILE A 337 -35.26 -12.60 -42.52
N SER A 338 -36.06 -12.52 -43.61
CA SER A 338 -37.12 -13.49 -43.91
C SER A 338 -36.68 -14.88 -44.37
N SER A 339 -35.55 -15.11 -45.08
CA SER A 339 -35.18 -16.50 -45.47
C SER A 339 -33.74 -16.80 -45.83
N ASN A 340 -32.98 -15.91 -46.46
CA ASN A 340 -31.60 -16.20 -46.90
C ASN A 340 -30.62 -15.08 -46.51
N TRP A 341 -30.70 -14.62 -45.28
CA TRP A 341 -29.93 -13.50 -44.78
C TRP A 341 -28.40 -13.69 -44.91
N ILE A 342 -27.92 -14.93 -44.95
CA ILE A 342 -26.48 -15.24 -45.13
C ILE A 342 -26.01 -14.90 -46.57
N ASP A 343 -26.89 -15.00 -47.55
CA ASP A 343 -26.56 -14.78 -48.97
C ASP A 343 -26.90 -13.37 -49.45
N THR A 344 -27.62 -12.57 -48.65
CA THR A 344 -28.15 -11.25 -49.05
C THR A 344 -27.60 -10.09 -48.27
N TYR A 345 -26.56 -10.31 -47.43
CA TYR A 345 -25.95 -9.18 -46.70
C TYR A 345 -25.16 -8.27 -47.63
N MET A 346 -25.16 -6.99 -47.31
CA MET A 346 -24.26 -6.02 -47.92
C MET A 346 -23.15 -5.66 -46.92
N ASP A 347 -21.89 -5.70 -47.37
CA ASP A 347 -20.78 -5.22 -46.53
C ASP A 347 -20.63 -3.71 -46.67
N ASN A 348 -21.00 -2.96 -45.62
CA ASN A 348 -20.82 -1.51 -45.54
C ASN A 348 -19.50 -1.16 -44.81
N GLY A 349 -18.63 -2.14 -44.56
CA GLY A 349 -17.31 -1.93 -43.98
C GLY A 349 -16.39 -1.14 -44.89
N ALA A 350 -15.40 -0.51 -44.30
CA ALA A 350 -14.43 0.29 -45.02
C ALA A 350 -13.06 0.28 -44.32
N PHE A 351 -12.03 0.55 -45.12
CA PHE A 351 -10.72 0.98 -44.58
C PHE A 351 -10.67 2.50 -44.57
N SER A 352 -10.27 3.09 -43.44
CA SER A 352 -10.04 4.53 -43.34
C SER A 352 -8.71 4.83 -42.66
N ALA A 353 -8.04 5.87 -43.12
CA ALA A 353 -6.87 6.48 -42.51
C ALA A 353 -7.18 7.96 -42.27
N THR A 354 -7.25 8.35 -41.01
CA THR A 354 -7.58 9.72 -40.59
C THR A 354 -6.40 10.33 -39.88
N LEU A 355 -5.87 11.46 -40.38
CA LEU A 355 -4.90 12.30 -39.70
C LEU A 355 -5.67 13.45 -39.03
N ALA A 356 -5.71 13.45 -37.73
CA ALA A 356 -6.41 14.46 -36.93
C ALA A 356 -5.44 15.35 -36.18
N TRP A 357 -5.62 16.66 -36.27
CA TRP A 357 -4.87 17.64 -35.52
C TRP A 357 -5.81 18.73 -35.00
N ASN A 358 -5.88 18.89 -33.69
CA ASN A 358 -6.73 19.91 -33.08
C ASN A 358 -5.94 21.24 -32.96
N LEU A 359 -6.08 22.11 -33.96
CA LEU A 359 -5.40 23.40 -34.01
C LEU A 359 -5.86 24.37 -32.90
N THR A 360 -7.03 24.17 -32.28
CA THR A 360 -7.50 24.97 -31.15
C THR A 360 -6.50 24.92 -29.99
N ASN A 361 -5.78 23.82 -29.85
CA ASN A 361 -4.77 23.64 -28.79
C ASN A 361 -3.58 24.61 -28.94
N LEU A 362 -3.35 25.16 -30.13
CA LEU A 362 -2.27 26.10 -30.41
C LEU A 362 -2.61 27.52 -29.90
N LEU A 363 -3.89 27.82 -29.68
CA LEU A 363 -4.32 29.14 -29.23
C LEU A 363 -3.83 29.45 -27.80
N PRO A 364 -3.41 30.70 -27.52
CA PRO A 364 -2.85 31.05 -26.22
C PRO A 364 -3.80 30.87 -25.03
N PHE A 365 -5.10 30.90 -25.30
CA PHE A 365 -6.20 30.79 -24.33
C PHE A 365 -6.86 29.41 -24.33
N SER A 366 -6.29 28.43 -25.02
CA SER A 366 -6.84 27.07 -25.04
C SER A 366 -6.72 26.41 -23.68
N THR A 367 -7.69 25.54 -23.37
CA THR A 367 -7.73 24.74 -22.13
C THR A 367 -6.47 23.92 -21.97
N ASN A 368 -5.94 23.33 -23.06
CA ASN A 368 -4.70 22.53 -23.00
C ASN A 368 -3.48 23.39 -22.63
N ARG A 369 -3.38 24.64 -23.11
CA ARG A 369 -2.31 25.55 -22.70
C ARG A 369 -2.42 25.98 -21.24
N GLN A 370 -3.65 26.20 -20.77
CA GLN A 370 -3.88 26.48 -19.37
C GLN A 370 -3.46 25.28 -18.51
N SER A 371 -3.94 24.08 -18.84
CA SER A 371 -3.56 22.84 -18.12
C SER A 371 -2.04 22.60 -18.11
N ALA A 372 -1.34 22.88 -19.20
CA ALA A 372 0.12 22.79 -19.25
C ALA A 372 0.82 23.83 -18.35
N LYS A 373 0.26 25.05 -18.22
CA LYS A 373 0.74 26.05 -17.26
C LYS A 373 0.50 25.60 -15.83
N ASP A 374 -0.71 25.12 -15.54
CA ASP A 374 -1.05 24.60 -14.21
C ASP A 374 -0.14 23.43 -13.81
N THR A 375 0.21 22.55 -14.77
CA THR A 375 1.18 21.47 -14.55
C THR A 375 2.58 22.01 -14.26
N LYS A 376 3.04 23.07 -14.95
CA LYS A 376 4.31 23.73 -14.65
C LYS A 376 4.32 24.36 -13.27
N ASP A 377 3.22 25.01 -12.87
CA ASP A 377 3.11 25.58 -11.54
C ASP A 377 3.07 24.50 -10.44
N ASN A 378 2.46 23.34 -10.72
CA ASN A 378 2.52 22.18 -9.83
C ASN A 378 3.94 21.60 -9.73
N ILE A 379 4.70 21.54 -10.82
CA ILE A 379 6.13 21.17 -10.81
C ILE A 379 6.89 22.13 -9.89
N ARG A 380 6.72 23.45 -10.06
CA ARG A 380 7.40 24.44 -9.24
C ARG A 380 7.02 24.34 -7.75
N LYS A 381 5.75 24.08 -7.43
CA LYS A 381 5.31 23.81 -6.04
C LYS A 381 6.02 22.59 -5.47
N LEU A 382 6.15 21.53 -6.27
CA LEU A 382 6.81 20.30 -5.85
C LEU A 382 8.32 20.48 -5.68
N GLU A 383 8.98 21.33 -6.52
CA GLU A 383 10.39 21.71 -6.36
C GLU A 383 10.61 22.47 -5.04
N LEU A 384 9.76 23.45 -4.71
CA LEU A 384 9.81 24.16 -3.43
C LEU A 384 9.56 23.22 -2.24
N SER A 385 8.65 22.24 -2.41
CA SER A 385 8.40 21.23 -1.39
C SER A 385 9.63 20.31 -1.19
N LEU A 386 10.36 19.99 -2.26
CA LEU A 386 11.59 19.22 -2.20
C LEU A 386 12.70 19.99 -1.48
N GLU A 387 12.89 21.26 -1.79
CA GLU A 387 13.84 22.15 -1.11
C GLU A 387 13.53 22.23 0.38
N THR A 388 12.28 22.53 0.74
CA THR A 388 11.82 22.54 2.14
C THR A 388 12.03 21.20 2.86
N LEU A 389 11.82 20.07 2.16
CA LEU A 389 12.02 18.75 2.74
C LEU A 389 13.50 18.44 2.97
N ILE A 390 14.39 18.88 2.10
CA ILE A 390 15.85 18.75 2.27
C ILE A 390 16.30 19.54 3.51
N GLU A 391 15.92 20.84 3.60
CA GLU A 391 16.25 21.69 4.74
C GLU A 391 15.72 21.12 6.05
N LYS A 392 14.47 20.64 6.02
CA LYS A 392 13.86 19.99 7.19
C LYS A 392 14.62 18.70 7.59
N THR A 393 15.01 17.88 6.62
CA THR A 393 15.76 16.64 6.89
C THR A 393 17.11 16.94 7.54
N GLU A 394 17.80 18.00 7.10
CA GLU A 394 19.05 18.44 7.74
C GLU A 394 18.83 18.87 9.20
N LEU A 395 17.76 19.63 9.46
CA LEU A 395 17.37 20.03 10.80
C LEU A 395 16.98 18.83 11.67
N ASP A 396 16.21 17.89 11.11
CA ASP A 396 15.76 16.67 11.79
C ASP A 396 16.98 15.80 12.18
N ILE A 397 17.97 15.62 11.28
CA ILE A 397 19.21 14.90 11.58
C ILE A 397 19.97 15.55 12.75
N ARG A 398 20.14 16.88 12.76
CA ARG A 398 20.80 17.59 13.86
C ARG A 398 20.06 17.37 15.17
N THR A 399 18.76 17.58 15.17
CA THR A 399 17.92 17.42 16.36
C THR A 399 17.95 15.98 16.89
N GLN A 400 17.91 14.97 16.02
CA GLN A 400 17.99 13.56 16.40
C GLN A 400 19.36 13.22 16.99
N VAL A 401 20.46 13.73 16.41
CA VAL A 401 21.81 13.53 16.96
C VAL A 401 21.95 14.19 18.33
N ASP A 402 21.50 15.43 18.47
CA ASP A 402 21.53 16.14 19.76
C ASP A 402 20.72 15.41 20.84
N ALA A 403 19.54 14.89 20.49
CA ALA A 403 18.72 14.06 21.39
C ALA A 403 19.43 12.76 21.79
N LEU A 404 20.15 12.11 20.88
CA LEU A 404 20.92 10.89 21.17
C LEU A 404 22.09 11.17 22.10
N VAL A 405 22.83 12.27 21.90
CA VAL A 405 23.93 12.69 22.78
C VAL A 405 23.40 13.01 24.19
N GLN A 406 22.27 13.72 24.27
CA GLN A 406 21.61 14.01 25.53
C GLN A 406 21.14 12.73 26.25
N SER A 407 20.52 11.80 25.52
CA SER A 407 20.05 10.53 26.08
C SER A 407 21.20 9.64 26.55
N GLN A 408 22.35 9.63 25.88
CA GLN A 408 23.55 8.95 26.33
C GLN A 408 24.04 9.50 27.67
N ALA A 409 24.15 10.82 27.81
CA ALA A 409 24.55 11.44 29.05
C ALA A 409 23.53 11.15 30.20
N ALA A 410 22.23 11.12 29.85
CA ALA A 410 21.17 10.76 30.81
C ALA A 410 21.26 9.30 31.25
N ILE A 411 21.65 8.36 30.41
CA ILE A 411 21.90 6.96 30.76
C ILE A 411 23.04 6.84 31.77
N GLU A 412 24.15 7.53 31.52
CA GLU A 412 25.30 7.53 32.44
C GLU A 412 24.93 8.11 33.84
N ALA A 413 24.21 9.23 33.84
CA ALA A 413 23.76 9.86 35.10
C ALA A 413 22.74 8.96 35.83
N SER A 414 21.81 8.35 35.13
CA SER A 414 20.79 7.44 35.68
C SER A 414 21.42 6.17 36.28
N ALA A 415 22.48 5.65 35.65
CA ALA A 415 23.22 4.51 36.20
C ALA A 415 23.88 4.83 37.56
N GLY A 416 24.46 6.03 37.68
CA GLY A 416 24.98 6.52 38.98
C GLY A 416 23.88 6.69 40.04
N ASN A 417 22.71 7.23 39.61
CA ASN A 417 21.59 7.43 40.54
C ASN A 417 21.04 6.11 41.08
N ILE A 418 21.00 5.03 40.28
CA ILE A 418 20.58 3.70 40.77
C ILE A 418 21.49 3.22 41.89
N GLN A 419 22.81 3.41 41.80
CA GLN A 419 23.75 2.99 42.84
C GLN A 419 23.47 3.71 44.16
N LEU A 420 23.22 5.03 44.11
CA LEU A 420 22.87 5.84 45.28
C LEU A 420 21.52 5.43 45.87
N ALA A 421 20.51 5.26 45.03
CA ALA A 421 19.17 4.85 45.47
C ALA A 421 19.17 3.43 46.07
N GLN A 422 19.96 2.49 45.51
CA GLN A 422 20.11 1.15 46.07
C GLN A 422 20.74 1.20 47.44
N ARG A 423 21.82 1.96 47.59
CA ARG A 423 22.50 2.12 48.88
C ARG A 423 21.60 2.78 49.93
N SER A 424 20.84 3.80 49.55
CA SER A 424 19.85 4.45 50.42
C SER A 424 18.79 3.46 50.89
N TYR A 425 18.21 2.67 49.99
CA TYR A 425 17.23 1.62 50.30
C TYR A 425 17.81 0.59 51.28
N ASP A 426 19.02 0.07 51.00
CA ASP A 426 19.67 -0.94 51.87
C ASP A 426 19.91 -0.40 53.26
N MET A 427 20.41 0.83 53.40
CA MET A 427 20.62 1.49 54.70
C MET A 427 19.31 1.72 55.45
N THR A 428 18.25 2.20 54.77
CA THR A 428 16.94 2.42 55.36
C THR A 428 16.31 1.11 55.83
N LEU A 429 16.49 0.03 55.08
CA LEU A 429 16.00 -1.30 55.45
C LEU A 429 16.69 -1.84 56.70
N VAL A 430 18.01 -1.62 56.86
CA VAL A 430 18.76 -1.97 58.08
C VAL A 430 18.30 -1.13 59.27
N ALA A 431 18.11 0.18 59.08
CA ALA A 431 17.65 1.10 60.12
C ALA A 431 16.23 0.73 60.60
N TYR A 432 15.35 0.35 59.70
CA TYR A 432 14.00 -0.16 60.01
C TYR A 432 14.06 -1.44 60.84
N ARG A 433 14.91 -2.40 60.48
CA ARG A 433 15.09 -3.65 61.25
C ARG A 433 15.60 -3.39 62.68
N ASN A 434 16.36 -2.30 62.85
CA ASN A 434 16.87 -1.87 64.15
C ASN A 434 15.88 -0.95 64.94
N GLY A 435 14.70 -0.68 64.34
CA GLY A 435 13.66 0.14 64.95
C GLY A 435 13.94 1.66 64.98
N THR A 436 14.90 2.16 64.20
CA THR A 436 15.31 3.58 64.17
C THR A 436 14.60 4.43 63.15
N VAL A 437 13.89 3.83 62.18
CA VAL A 437 13.06 4.51 61.17
C VAL A 437 11.73 3.78 60.97
N GLU A 438 10.76 4.46 60.39
CA GLU A 438 9.42 3.92 60.17
C GLU A 438 9.31 3.09 58.86
N LEU A 439 8.23 2.28 58.75
CA LEU A 439 7.92 1.51 57.56
C LEU A 439 7.72 2.42 56.34
N LEU A 440 7.25 3.65 56.56
CA LEU A 440 7.04 4.64 55.49
C LEU A 440 8.37 5.01 54.81
N ASP A 441 9.44 5.20 55.57
CA ASP A 441 10.77 5.54 55.04
C ASP A 441 11.30 4.45 54.13
N VAL A 442 11.12 3.16 54.51
CA VAL A 442 11.52 2.02 53.67
C VAL A 442 10.76 2.01 52.37
N ARG A 443 9.45 2.28 52.41
CA ARG A 443 8.60 2.32 51.23
C ARG A 443 9.02 3.46 50.28
N ASP A 444 9.34 4.61 50.83
CA ASP A 444 9.76 5.78 50.05
C ASP A 444 11.13 5.54 49.40
N ALA A 445 12.08 4.95 50.12
CA ALA A 445 13.38 4.55 49.57
C ALA A 445 13.24 3.46 48.47
N GLU A 446 12.36 2.50 48.69
CA GLU A 446 12.03 1.48 47.65
C GLU A 446 11.41 2.10 46.39
N ASN A 447 10.48 3.05 46.54
CA ASN A 447 9.89 3.76 45.43
C ASN A 447 10.93 4.59 44.66
N GLN A 448 11.85 5.26 45.37
CA GLN A 448 12.96 6.00 44.75
C GLN A 448 13.87 5.07 43.93
N LEU A 449 14.23 3.91 44.47
CA LEU A 449 15.04 2.91 43.77
C LEU A 449 14.29 2.37 42.53
N LYS A 450 13.03 2.05 42.67
CA LYS A 450 12.17 1.60 41.54
C LYS A 450 12.12 2.67 40.47
N GLN A 451 11.88 3.94 40.80
CA GLN A 451 11.86 5.04 39.84
C GLN A 451 13.23 5.24 39.16
N ALA A 452 14.33 5.11 39.88
CA ALA A 452 15.67 5.20 39.30
C ALA A 452 15.91 4.07 38.27
N LYS A 453 15.51 2.83 38.58
CA LYS A 453 15.61 1.70 37.66
C LYS A 453 14.74 1.89 36.41
N LEU A 454 13.49 2.31 36.58
CA LEU A 454 12.59 2.61 35.45
C LEU A 454 13.11 3.80 34.62
N GLY A 455 13.69 4.83 35.27
CA GLY A 455 14.31 5.96 34.61
C GLY A 455 15.43 5.50 33.65
N LEU A 456 16.35 4.67 34.14
CA LEU A 456 17.42 4.12 33.30
C LEU A 456 16.88 3.28 32.13
N ALA A 457 15.89 2.43 32.39
CA ALA A 457 15.29 1.60 31.33
C ALA A 457 14.61 2.47 30.24
N ASN A 458 13.93 3.55 30.66
CA ASN A 458 13.33 4.51 29.72
C ASN A 458 14.39 5.24 28.89
N GLU A 459 15.48 5.72 29.51
CA GLU A 459 16.55 6.41 28.77
C GLU A 459 17.25 5.48 27.77
N LYS A 460 17.48 4.22 28.13
CA LYS A 460 18.00 3.20 27.21
C LYS A 460 17.05 2.98 26.02
N PHE A 461 15.75 2.91 26.29
CA PHE A 461 14.74 2.78 25.23
C PHE A 461 14.69 4.03 24.34
N ASN A 462 14.73 5.24 24.93
CA ASN A 462 14.73 6.50 24.20
C ASN A 462 15.93 6.59 23.26
N TYR A 463 17.13 6.26 23.74
CA TYR A 463 18.33 6.22 22.91
C TYR A 463 18.18 5.23 21.74
N LEU A 464 17.77 4.00 22.03
CA LEU A 464 17.62 2.97 20.99
C LEU A 464 16.54 3.35 19.98
N SER A 465 15.39 3.85 20.45
CA SER A 465 14.31 4.33 19.57
C SER A 465 14.75 5.51 18.70
N GLY A 466 15.48 6.47 19.27
CA GLY A 466 16.04 7.60 18.54
C GLY A 466 17.08 7.18 17.49
N LEU A 467 17.91 6.18 17.83
CA LEU A 467 18.88 5.62 16.89
C LEU A 467 18.21 4.94 15.69
N LEU A 468 17.14 4.17 15.95
CA LEU A 468 16.34 3.57 14.87
C LEU A 468 15.66 4.63 14.00
N ASP A 469 15.19 5.74 14.58
CA ASP A 469 14.65 6.86 13.81
C ASP A 469 15.73 7.53 12.94
N LEU A 470 16.93 7.72 13.48
CA LEU A 470 18.05 8.28 12.74
C LEU A 470 18.46 7.35 11.58
N GLU A 471 18.56 6.04 11.81
CA GLU A 471 18.84 5.04 10.75
C GLU A 471 17.80 5.11 9.63
N TYR A 472 16.52 5.26 9.97
CA TYR A 472 15.45 5.43 8.99
C TYR A 472 15.61 6.75 8.21
N THR A 473 15.90 7.86 8.91
CA THR A 473 16.10 9.18 8.30
C THR A 473 17.29 9.18 7.33
N LEU A 474 18.38 8.52 7.70
CA LEU A 474 19.59 8.39 6.88
C LEU A 474 19.46 7.32 5.78
N ASN A 475 18.41 6.50 5.85
CA ASN A 475 18.20 5.34 4.97
C ASN A 475 19.39 4.34 4.99
N THR A 476 20.06 4.22 6.15
CA THR A 476 21.22 3.35 6.34
C THR A 476 21.25 2.82 7.78
N LYS A 477 21.92 1.69 8.00
CA LYS A 477 22.20 1.17 9.34
C LYS A 477 23.48 1.82 9.88
N LEU A 478 23.44 2.20 11.14
CA LEU A 478 24.57 2.77 11.90
C LEU A 478 25.24 1.73 12.79
N ILE A 479 24.52 0.65 13.13
CA ILE A 479 25.01 -0.49 13.90
C ILE A 479 24.72 -1.77 13.09
N ASP A 480 25.71 -2.65 13.03
CA ASP A 480 25.62 -3.99 12.41
C ASP A 480 24.81 -4.97 13.27
#